data_ff48dc4b1b1aec8b717f65aab0641c48
#
_entry.id   ff48dc4b1b1aec8b717f65aab0641c48
#
_cell.length_a   1.000
_cell.length_b   1.000
_cell.length_c   1.000
_cell.angle_alpha   90.00
_cell.angle_beta   90.00
_cell.angle_gamma   90.00
#
_symmetry.space_group_name_H-M   'P 1'
#
loop_
_entity.id
_entity.type
_entity.pdbx_description
1 polymer ?
#
loop_
_entity_poly.entity_id
_entity_poly.type
_entity_poly.pdbx_seq_one_letter_code
_entity_poly.pdbx_strand_id
1 'polypeptide(L)'
;MRKLLFRSLKDIRRIAPQSLIMQVVCMMLQSVLVAVNTWLVSVFLNHVYSKDLKISVIYLGIIWGIFVGSEVANSVFYACMVKIDSKVGMKLAIELGEKGGRLSLIQYEDVEINNRLKRAQNCIEHGRFSDLSLSIFNILAEILKVGSTLFILARFSPLLALVSLLSVIPYFIVRLIRGKEFYELKKYQSAGERRRNYLYHLFGDKRVVKELRIFGIESYIEEKLYQTRDEMNQELWDFKKRDICSFSLCEILCKCGYMLSIIIAILLLLNHKLDFGMLAASLMAFSSFQLAAKYFLISLGRLPECAAFVRDYYDFIDIDEDVRGREKFDSNFDKINVKNISFSYPNTDYLAISNISLDIKKNESIAIVGNNGSGKTTLVKLLTGLYKTQKGEILYGVQNINNFEPVGFYRNVSIVSQDFVKYEMTLRENIAISDWKHLNDTDKIQELLKQMNLPEFSSKEALDILLGSEFDGRELSIGQWQKLAIARGMFKNSSMIVLDEPTAALDPIMETTILKMFLKIAKEKTAIIVSHRIGICREVDKIIVMKSGKVVEIGNHNELLAKKGEYYQLYKMQQKWYVE
;
A
#
# COMPACT_ATOMS: atom_id res chain seq x y z
N MET A 1 -14.16 -16.72 -1.52
CA MET A 1 -14.99 -15.71 -0.85
C MET A 1 -15.28 -16.04 0.62
N ARG A 2 -15.92 -17.17 1.00
CA ARG A 2 -16.25 -17.47 2.41
C ARG A 2 -15.05 -17.43 3.36
N LYS A 3 -13.90 -18.01 3.00
CA LYS A 3 -12.66 -17.98 3.81
C LYS A 3 -12.13 -16.55 4.00
N LEU A 4 -12.19 -15.74 2.96
CA LEU A 4 -11.75 -14.32 3.00
C LEU A 4 -12.63 -13.50 3.94
N LEU A 5 -13.96 -13.60 3.82
CA LEU A 5 -14.90 -12.91 4.69
C LEU A 5 -14.71 -13.28 6.17
N PHE A 6 -14.49 -14.56 6.43
CA PHE A 6 -14.23 -15.02 7.80
C PHE A 6 -12.90 -14.49 8.34
N ARG A 7 -11.83 -14.48 7.52
CA ARG A 7 -10.51 -13.95 7.90
C ARG A 7 -10.59 -12.45 8.19
N SER A 8 -11.23 -11.67 7.32
CA SER A 8 -11.37 -10.22 7.51
C SER A 8 -12.18 -9.86 8.76
N LEU A 9 -13.30 -10.53 9.02
CA LEU A 9 -14.08 -10.32 10.24
C LEU A 9 -13.32 -10.73 11.50
N LYS A 10 -12.51 -11.80 11.44
CA LYS A 10 -11.64 -12.22 12.54
C LYS A 10 -10.60 -11.15 12.87
N ASP A 11 -9.98 -10.55 11.84
CA ASP A 11 -8.99 -9.49 12.03
C ASP A 11 -9.63 -8.22 12.59
N ILE A 12 -10.79 -7.79 12.07
CA ILE A 12 -11.55 -6.67 12.62
C ILE A 12 -11.92 -6.93 14.09
N ARG A 13 -12.41 -8.13 14.41
CA ARG A 13 -12.74 -8.53 15.79
C ARG A 13 -11.52 -8.48 16.71
N ARG A 14 -10.35 -8.91 16.22
CA ARG A 14 -9.09 -8.88 16.99
C ARG A 14 -8.67 -7.45 17.31
N ILE A 15 -8.85 -6.52 16.35
CA ILE A 15 -8.35 -5.14 16.46
C ILE A 15 -9.35 -4.23 17.17
N ALA A 16 -10.64 -4.34 16.87
CA ALA A 16 -11.69 -3.45 17.37
C ALA A 16 -12.94 -4.20 17.89
N PRO A 17 -12.81 -5.10 18.89
CA PRO A 17 -13.91 -5.96 19.31
C PRO A 17 -15.12 -5.21 19.86
N GLN A 18 -14.90 -4.18 20.68
CA GLN A 18 -15.99 -3.41 21.29
C GLN A 18 -16.82 -2.65 20.25
N SER A 19 -16.14 -1.99 19.28
CA SER A 19 -16.81 -1.25 18.20
C SER A 19 -17.60 -2.19 17.29
N LEU A 20 -17.07 -3.38 17.01
CA LEU A 20 -17.74 -4.40 16.21
C LEU A 20 -19.01 -4.91 16.89
N ILE A 21 -18.95 -5.25 18.20
CA ILE A 21 -20.09 -5.71 18.98
C ILE A 21 -21.18 -4.61 19.02
N MET A 22 -20.79 -3.37 19.33
CA MET A 22 -21.72 -2.25 19.39
C MET A 22 -22.40 -2.01 18.03
N GLN A 23 -21.66 -2.11 16.93
CA GLN A 23 -22.19 -1.98 15.57
C GLN A 23 -23.25 -3.06 15.29
N VAL A 24 -23.00 -4.31 15.67
CA VAL A 24 -23.97 -5.42 15.52
C VAL A 24 -25.21 -5.18 16.38
N VAL A 25 -25.04 -4.74 17.63
CA VAL A 25 -26.17 -4.44 18.54
C VAL A 25 -27.03 -3.32 17.97
N CYS A 26 -26.43 -2.21 17.54
CA CYS A 26 -27.16 -1.10 16.93
C CYS A 26 -27.91 -1.54 15.66
N MET A 27 -27.29 -2.34 14.82
CA MET A 27 -27.90 -2.90 13.61
C MET A 27 -29.13 -3.77 13.94
N MET A 28 -29.00 -4.70 14.89
CA MET A 28 -30.12 -5.55 15.32
C MET A 28 -31.25 -4.71 15.91
N LEU A 29 -30.92 -3.76 16.79
CA LEU A 29 -31.88 -2.84 17.40
C LEU A 29 -32.67 -2.09 16.33
N GLN A 30 -31.99 -1.44 15.37
CA GLN A 30 -32.66 -0.72 14.28
C GLN A 30 -33.59 -1.62 13.46
N SER A 31 -33.14 -2.85 13.13
CA SER A 31 -33.92 -3.78 12.32
C SER A 31 -35.23 -4.19 13.03
N VAL A 32 -35.19 -4.39 14.35
CA VAL A 32 -36.38 -4.72 15.17
C VAL A 32 -37.26 -3.50 15.36
N LEU A 33 -36.68 -2.33 15.60
CA LEU A 33 -37.47 -1.10 15.84
C LEU A 33 -38.34 -0.72 14.64
N VAL A 34 -37.92 -0.99 13.41
CA VAL A 34 -38.75 -0.78 12.20
C VAL A 34 -40.03 -1.59 12.27
N ALA A 35 -39.96 -2.86 12.62
CA ALA A 35 -41.14 -3.73 12.72
C ALA A 35 -42.03 -3.33 13.89
N VAL A 36 -41.45 -3.06 15.07
CA VAL A 36 -42.19 -2.59 16.26
C VAL A 36 -42.91 -1.27 15.97
N ASN A 37 -42.23 -0.33 15.33
CA ASN A 37 -42.84 0.97 14.96
C ASN A 37 -44.02 0.79 14.02
N THR A 38 -43.92 -0.09 13.01
CA THR A 38 -45.03 -0.36 12.09
C THR A 38 -46.26 -0.95 12.82
N TRP A 39 -46.05 -1.84 13.78
CA TRP A 39 -47.12 -2.40 14.59
C TRP A 39 -47.73 -1.37 15.52
N LEU A 40 -46.94 -0.55 16.20
CA LEU A 40 -47.41 0.53 17.09
C LEU A 40 -48.26 1.58 16.36
N VAL A 41 -47.87 1.91 15.11
CA VAL A 41 -48.68 2.82 14.26
C VAL A 41 -50.07 2.22 14.01
N SER A 42 -50.19 0.90 13.80
CA SER A 42 -51.51 0.26 13.70
C SER A 42 -52.36 0.45 14.95
N VAL A 43 -51.77 0.20 16.12
CA VAL A 43 -52.48 0.35 17.41
C VAL A 43 -52.86 1.81 17.69
N PHE A 44 -51.90 2.72 17.44
CA PHE A 44 -52.12 4.16 17.58
C PHE A 44 -53.33 4.65 16.77
N LEU A 45 -53.38 4.30 15.47
CA LEU A 45 -54.44 4.76 14.58
C LEU A 45 -55.81 4.15 14.92
N ASN A 46 -55.87 2.92 15.43
CA ASN A 46 -57.13 2.33 15.92
C ASN A 46 -57.67 3.08 17.15
N HIS A 47 -56.82 3.50 18.08
CA HIS A 47 -57.22 4.31 19.22
C HIS A 47 -57.61 5.74 18.82
N VAL A 48 -56.97 6.33 17.81
CA VAL A 48 -57.42 7.63 17.26
C VAL A 48 -58.81 7.50 16.64
N TYR A 49 -59.06 6.42 15.89
CA TYR A 49 -60.36 6.14 15.27
C TYR A 49 -61.47 5.93 16.32
N SER A 50 -61.18 5.26 17.43
CA SER A 50 -62.09 5.07 18.55
C SER A 50 -62.26 6.33 19.45
N LYS A 51 -61.61 7.46 19.12
CA LYS A 51 -61.62 8.73 19.84
C LYS A 51 -61.04 8.66 21.26
N ASP A 52 -60.20 7.69 21.57
CA ASP A 52 -59.51 7.57 22.86
C ASP A 52 -58.23 8.42 22.85
N LEU A 53 -58.40 9.73 23.16
CA LEU A 53 -57.31 10.70 23.09
C LEU A 53 -56.16 10.41 24.08
N LYS A 54 -56.47 9.92 25.31
CA LYS A 54 -55.45 9.69 26.32
C LYS A 54 -54.47 8.57 25.90
N ILE A 55 -55.00 7.47 25.44
CA ILE A 55 -54.20 6.33 24.99
C ILE A 55 -53.46 6.68 23.69
N SER A 56 -54.09 7.41 22.76
CA SER A 56 -53.46 7.88 21.53
C SER A 56 -52.23 8.74 21.80
N VAL A 57 -52.27 9.67 22.75
CA VAL A 57 -51.11 10.50 23.11
C VAL A 57 -49.96 9.65 23.68
N ILE A 58 -50.25 8.63 24.47
CA ILE A 58 -49.24 7.72 25.01
C ILE A 58 -48.53 6.96 23.88
N TYR A 59 -49.30 6.36 22.94
CA TYR A 59 -48.71 5.65 21.80
C TYR A 59 -47.91 6.59 20.90
N LEU A 60 -48.35 7.83 20.68
CA LEU A 60 -47.58 8.82 19.92
C LEU A 60 -46.24 9.12 20.59
N GLY A 61 -46.23 9.26 21.92
CA GLY A 61 -44.98 9.43 22.70
C GLY A 61 -44.02 8.22 22.57
N ILE A 62 -44.55 7.00 22.59
CA ILE A 62 -43.77 5.78 22.41
C ILE A 62 -43.17 5.71 20.97
N ILE A 63 -44.00 6.00 19.94
CA ILE A 63 -43.56 6.03 18.53
C ILE A 63 -42.45 7.07 18.37
N TRP A 64 -42.60 8.27 18.92
CA TRP A 64 -41.57 9.31 18.89
C TRP A 64 -40.29 8.87 19.60
N GLY A 65 -40.41 8.25 20.79
CA GLY A 65 -39.27 7.72 21.52
C GLY A 65 -38.50 6.65 20.73
N ILE A 66 -39.20 5.73 20.03
CA ILE A 66 -38.59 4.73 19.14
C ILE A 66 -37.89 5.40 17.97
N PHE A 67 -38.49 6.45 17.38
CA PHE A 67 -37.88 7.17 16.27
C PHE A 67 -36.57 7.83 16.70
N VAL A 68 -36.57 8.56 17.82
CA VAL A 68 -35.36 9.18 18.38
C VAL A 68 -34.31 8.10 18.75
N GLY A 69 -34.74 7.01 19.39
CA GLY A 69 -33.86 5.91 19.74
C GLY A 69 -33.21 5.25 18.52
N SER A 70 -33.96 5.13 17.42
CA SER A 70 -33.44 4.63 16.14
C SER A 70 -32.37 5.55 15.55
N GLU A 71 -32.55 6.87 15.59
CA GLU A 71 -31.59 7.85 15.10
C GLU A 71 -30.30 7.87 15.95
N VAL A 72 -30.44 7.77 17.27
CA VAL A 72 -29.30 7.64 18.18
C VAL A 72 -28.53 6.35 17.88
N ALA A 73 -29.21 5.22 17.71
CA ALA A 73 -28.59 3.96 17.36
C ALA A 73 -27.88 4.02 16.01
N ASN A 74 -28.45 4.74 15.03
CA ASN A 74 -27.83 4.98 13.73
C ASN A 74 -26.55 5.82 13.87
N SER A 75 -26.58 6.88 14.64
CA SER A 75 -25.41 7.72 14.91
C SER A 75 -24.28 6.94 15.59
N VAL A 76 -24.61 6.11 16.58
CA VAL A 76 -23.64 5.22 17.25
C VAL A 76 -23.07 4.19 16.28
N PHE A 77 -23.89 3.62 15.40
CA PHE A 77 -23.44 2.69 14.37
C PHE A 77 -22.37 3.31 13.47
N TYR A 78 -22.62 4.52 12.96
CA TYR A 78 -21.63 5.23 12.12
C TYR A 78 -20.38 5.65 12.91
N ALA A 79 -20.52 6.08 14.15
CA ALA A 79 -19.36 6.37 15.01
C ALA A 79 -18.48 5.13 15.24
N CYS A 80 -19.11 3.97 15.43
CA CYS A 80 -18.38 2.69 15.53
C CYS A 80 -17.67 2.33 14.22
N MET A 81 -18.31 2.59 13.07
CA MET A 81 -17.72 2.38 11.75
C MET A 81 -16.43 3.19 11.58
N VAL A 82 -16.49 4.50 11.85
CA VAL A 82 -15.32 5.39 11.77
C VAL A 82 -14.19 4.91 12.71
N LYS A 83 -14.55 4.48 13.91
CA LYS A 83 -13.57 3.96 14.89
C LYS A 83 -12.95 2.63 14.45
N ILE A 84 -13.71 1.75 13.78
CA ILE A 84 -13.20 0.52 13.18
C ILE A 84 -12.23 0.88 12.06
N ASP A 85 -12.63 1.78 11.16
CA ASP A 85 -11.82 2.21 10.03
C ASP A 85 -10.46 2.74 10.49
N SER A 86 -10.45 3.70 11.41
CA SER A 86 -9.22 4.29 11.95
C SER A 86 -8.30 3.25 12.62
N LYS A 87 -8.85 2.39 13.51
CA LYS A 87 -8.01 1.40 14.23
C LYS A 87 -7.52 0.27 13.34
N VAL A 88 -8.40 -0.25 12.48
CA VAL A 88 -8.06 -1.35 11.57
C VAL A 88 -7.10 -0.84 10.51
N GLY A 89 -7.37 0.31 9.90
CA GLY A 89 -6.49 0.91 8.90
C GLY A 89 -5.08 1.12 9.42
N MET A 90 -4.93 1.74 10.62
CA MET A 90 -3.61 1.94 11.24
C MET A 90 -2.88 0.61 11.50
N LYS A 91 -3.57 -0.39 12.07
CA LYS A 91 -2.93 -1.67 12.41
C LYS A 91 -2.50 -2.43 11.15
N LEU A 92 -3.36 -2.47 10.14
CA LEU A 92 -3.07 -3.15 8.88
C LEU A 92 -1.98 -2.42 8.08
N ALA A 93 -1.89 -1.09 8.16
CA ALA A 93 -0.80 -0.32 7.55
C ALA A 93 0.56 -0.68 8.18
N ILE A 94 0.61 -0.82 9.51
CA ILE A 94 1.82 -1.27 10.21
C ILE A 94 2.18 -2.71 9.79
N GLU A 95 1.22 -3.64 9.78
CA GLU A 95 1.43 -5.04 9.35
C GLU A 95 1.92 -5.11 7.90
N LEU A 96 1.38 -4.26 7.02
CA LEU A 96 1.82 -4.15 5.62
C LEU A 96 3.28 -3.65 5.53
N GLY A 97 3.62 -2.61 6.29
CA GLY A 97 4.98 -2.08 6.36
C GLY A 97 5.99 -3.09 6.92
N GLU A 98 5.63 -3.79 8.01
CA GLU A 98 6.45 -4.87 8.58
C GLU A 98 6.67 -5.99 7.56
N LYS A 99 5.62 -6.39 6.83
CA LYS A 99 5.70 -7.41 5.78
C LYS A 99 6.61 -6.96 4.64
N GLY A 100 6.44 -5.71 4.17
CA GLY A 100 7.32 -5.12 3.16
C GLY A 100 8.78 -5.14 3.59
N GLY A 101 9.08 -4.76 4.85
CA GLY A 101 10.44 -4.80 5.37
C GLY A 101 11.08 -6.19 5.49
N ARG A 102 10.28 -7.27 5.44
CA ARG A 102 10.76 -8.67 5.50
C ARG A 102 10.91 -9.33 4.13
N LEU A 103 10.39 -8.70 3.07
CA LEU A 103 10.62 -9.19 1.71
C LEU A 103 12.06 -8.96 1.29
N SER A 104 12.60 -9.86 0.46
CA SER A 104 13.94 -9.68 -0.10
C SER A 104 13.96 -8.57 -1.16
N LEU A 105 15.12 -7.92 -1.32
CA LEU A 105 15.28 -6.88 -2.32
C LEU A 105 15.00 -7.40 -3.75
N ILE A 106 15.31 -8.67 -4.03
CA ILE A 106 15.07 -9.27 -5.33
C ILE A 106 13.58 -9.46 -5.63
N GLN A 107 12.75 -9.65 -4.60
CA GLN A 107 11.29 -9.69 -4.78
C GLN A 107 10.74 -8.33 -5.20
N TYR A 108 11.35 -7.22 -4.78
CA TYR A 108 11.00 -5.87 -5.23
C TYR A 108 11.40 -5.57 -6.68
N GLU A 109 12.31 -6.36 -7.28
CA GLU A 109 12.60 -6.27 -8.73
C GLU A 109 11.47 -6.87 -9.59
N ASP A 110 10.54 -7.63 -8.98
CA ASP A 110 9.36 -8.17 -9.66
C ASP A 110 8.25 -7.12 -9.72
N VAL A 111 7.85 -6.78 -10.94
CA VAL A 111 6.77 -5.81 -11.21
C VAL A 111 5.44 -6.24 -10.58
N GLU A 112 5.16 -7.56 -10.54
CA GLU A 112 3.91 -8.06 -9.96
C GLU A 112 3.86 -7.87 -8.45
N ILE A 113 4.96 -8.07 -7.73
CA ILE A 113 5.03 -7.82 -6.28
C ILE A 113 4.83 -6.34 -5.96
N ASN A 114 5.46 -5.45 -6.73
CA ASN A 114 5.24 -4.01 -6.59
C ASN A 114 3.78 -3.61 -6.85
N ASN A 115 3.15 -4.24 -7.85
CA ASN A 115 1.73 -4.01 -8.14
C ASN A 115 0.83 -4.52 -7.00
N ARG A 116 1.14 -5.67 -6.39
CA ARG A 116 0.41 -6.19 -5.21
C ARG A 116 0.55 -5.28 -4.01
N LEU A 117 1.76 -4.76 -3.75
CA LEU A 117 1.98 -3.80 -2.68
C LEU A 117 1.11 -2.53 -2.86
N LYS A 118 1.12 -1.93 -4.06
CA LYS A 118 0.29 -0.76 -4.35
C LYS A 118 -1.21 -1.04 -4.19
N ARG A 119 -1.70 -2.21 -4.65
CA ARG A 119 -3.10 -2.61 -4.44
C ARG A 119 -3.43 -2.79 -2.96
N ALA A 120 -2.52 -3.38 -2.18
CA ALA A 120 -2.70 -3.54 -0.74
C ALA A 120 -2.71 -2.19 0.00
N GLN A 121 -1.85 -1.24 -0.38
CA GLN A 121 -1.86 0.13 0.13
C GLN A 121 -3.20 0.82 -0.17
N ASN A 122 -3.64 0.79 -1.42
CA ASN A 122 -4.93 1.35 -1.83
C ASN A 122 -6.13 0.74 -1.06
N CYS A 123 -6.07 -0.54 -0.72
CA CYS A 123 -7.09 -1.19 0.09
C CYS A 123 -7.20 -0.54 1.48
N ILE A 124 -6.08 -0.22 2.11
CA ILE A 124 -6.03 0.39 3.44
C ILE A 124 -6.44 1.87 3.38
N GLU A 125 -5.84 2.64 2.47
CA GLU A 125 -6.07 4.08 2.32
C GLU A 125 -7.54 4.43 2.07
N HIS A 126 -8.27 3.57 1.37
CA HIS A 126 -9.68 3.75 1.06
C HIS A 126 -10.63 3.02 2.03
N GLY A 127 -10.17 2.55 3.18
CA GLY A 127 -11.00 1.93 4.21
C GLY A 127 -11.78 0.68 3.76
N ARG A 128 -11.24 -0.12 2.80
CA ARG A 128 -11.98 -1.22 2.17
C ARG A 128 -12.35 -2.35 3.13
N PHE A 129 -11.64 -2.50 4.23
CA PHE A 129 -12.02 -3.43 5.31
C PHE A 129 -13.30 -3.00 6.01
N SER A 130 -13.45 -1.71 6.28
CA SER A 130 -14.67 -1.12 6.85
C SER A 130 -15.84 -1.24 5.87
N ASP A 131 -15.62 -0.97 4.58
CA ASP A 131 -16.63 -1.14 3.53
C ASP A 131 -17.12 -2.58 3.44
N LEU A 132 -16.21 -3.56 3.54
CA LEU A 132 -16.56 -4.98 3.53
C LEU A 132 -17.41 -5.35 4.75
N SER A 133 -17.01 -4.93 5.95
CA SER A 133 -17.78 -5.17 7.18
C SER A 133 -19.15 -4.54 7.12
N LEU A 134 -19.23 -3.28 6.65
CA LEU A 134 -20.48 -2.56 6.45
C LEU A 134 -21.40 -3.29 5.48
N SER A 135 -20.87 -3.77 4.35
CA SER A 135 -21.65 -4.53 3.37
C SER A 135 -22.24 -5.81 3.98
N ILE A 136 -21.46 -6.54 4.79
CA ILE A 136 -21.91 -7.76 5.47
C ILE A 136 -23.02 -7.43 6.47
N PHE A 137 -22.83 -6.40 7.30
CA PHE A 137 -23.82 -6.02 8.31
C PHE A 137 -25.09 -5.46 7.68
N ASN A 138 -24.98 -4.66 6.62
CA ASN A 138 -26.14 -4.21 5.87
C ASN A 138 -26.94 -5.38 5.30
N ILE A 139 -26.29 -6.39 4.72
CA ILE A 139 -26.97 -7.59 4.24
C ILE A 139 -27.76 -8.26 5.38
N LEU A 140 -27.14 -8.44 6.54
CA LEU A 140 -27.80 -9.04 7.70
C LEU A 140 -28.96 -8.20 8.23
N ALA A 141 -28.76 -6.86 8.32
CA ALA A 141 -29.81 -5.93 8.73
C ALA A 141 -31.01 -5.97 7.80
N GLU A 142 -30.76 -5.92 6.50
CA GLU A 142 -31.84 -5.90 5.51
C GLU A 142 -32.58 -7.25 5.43
N ILE A 143 -31.90 -8.38 5.64
CA ILE A 143 -32.56 -9.69 5.79
C ILE A 143 -33.53 -9.68 6.98
N LEU A 144 -33.12 -9.13 8.13
CA LEU A 144 -33.97 -9.02 9.32
C LEU A 144 -35.17 -8.11 9.06
N LYS A 145 -34.96 -6.95 8.41
CA LYS A 145 -36.04 -6.02 8.05
C LYS A 145 -37.03 -6.62 7.05
N VAL A 146 -36.52 -7.27 6.00
CA VAL A 146 -37.34 -8.00 5.01
C VAL A 146 -38.18 -9.08 5.69
N GLY A 147 -37.57 -9.90 6.55
CA GLY A 147 -38.27 -10.96 7.28
C GLY A 147 -39.34 -10.44 8.22
N SER A 148 -39.02 -9.41 9.03
CA SER A 148 -39.95 -8.82 10.00
C SER A 148 -41.11 -8.08 9.35
N THR A 149 -40.86 -7.30 8.30
CA THR A 149 -41.93 -6.59 7.56
C THR A 149 -42.82 -7.55 6.80
N LEU A 150 -42.26 -8.60 6.20
CA LEU A 150 -43.01 -9.66 5.54
C LEU A 150 -43.90 -10.43 6.54
N PHE A 151 -43.37 -10.72 7.74
CA PHE A 151 -44.15 -11.36 8.80
C PHE A 151 -45.36 -10.51 9.22
N ILE A 152 -45.19 -9.19 9.38
CA ILE A 152 -46.30 -8.29 9.69
C ILE A 152 -47.33 -8.29 8.58
N LEU A 153 -46.91 -8.17 7.31
CA LEU A 153 -47.82 -8.22 6.17
C LEU A 153 -48.59 -9.55 6.10
N ALA A 154 -47.95 -10.67 6.35
CA ALA A 154 -48.59 -11.98 6.37
C ALA A 154 -49.60 -12.15 7.50
N ARG A 155 -49.34 -11.52 8.66
CA ARG A 155 -50.30 -11.48 9.80
C ARG A 155 -51.53 -10.64 9.48
N PHE A 156 -51.39 -9.56 8.70
CA PHE A 156 -52.55 -8.75 8.28
C PHE A 156 -53.31 -9.45 7.14
N SER A 157 -52.59 -9.88 6.09
CA SER A 157 -53.14 -10.68 5.01
C SER A 157 -52.06 -11.40 4.24
N PRO A 158 -52.15 -12.74 4.05
CA PRO A 158 -51.20 -13.49 3.21
C PRO A 158 -51.15 -12.98 1.76
N LEU A 159 -52.26 -12.42 1.25
CA LEU A 159 -52.32 -11.84 -0.08
C LEU A 159 -51.44 -10.61 -0.21
N LEU A 160 -51.38 -9.74 0.81
CA LEU A 160 -50.51 -8.54 0.85
C LEU A 160 -49.03 -8.95 0.88
N ALA A 161 -48.69 -10.01 1.63
CA ALA A 161 -47.34 -10.53 1.66
C ALA A 161 -46.93 -11.12 0.30
N LEU A 162 -47.80 -11.84 -0.40
CA LEU A 162 -47.55 -12.37 -1.73
C LEU A 162 -47.31 -11.25 -2.76
N VAL A 163 -48.19 -10.22 -2.77
CA VAL A 163 -48.06 -9.09 -3.70
C VAL A 163 -46.73 -8.34 -3.45
N SER A 164 -46.33 -8.17 -2.16
CA SER A 164 -45.05 -7.52 -1.82
C SER A 164 -43.86 -8.28 -2.36
N LEU A 165 -43.84 -9.61 -2.24
CA LEU A 165 -42.78 -10.47 -2.81
C LEU A 165 -42.73 -10.37 -4.34
N LEU A 166 -43.88 -10.50 -5.00
CA LEU A 166 -43.95 -10.43 -6.47
C LEU A 166 -43.50 -9.07 -7.01
N SER A 167 -43.81 -7.97 -6.30
CA SER A 167 -43.44 -6.62 -6.73
C SER A 167 -41.94 -6.37 -6.84
N VAL A 168 -41.09 -7.09 -6.08
CA VAL A 168 -39.64 -6.90 -6.05
C VAL A 168 -38.91 -7.83 -7.04
N ILE A 169 -39.55 -8.87 -7.54
CA ILE A 169 -38.92 -9.84 -8.46
C ILE A 169 -38.30 -9.17 -9.70
N PRO A 170 -38.98 -8.24 -10.42
CA PRO A 170 -38.39 -7.58 -11.58
C PRO A 170 -37.09 -6.86 -11.25
N TYR A 171 -37.06 -6.16 -10.10
CA TYR A 171 -35.87 -5.46 -9.63
C TYR A 171 -34.72 -6.42 -9.33
N PHE A 172 -35.00 -7.56 -8.73
CA PHE A 172 -34.02 -8.63 -8.46
C PHE A 172 -33.39 -9.16 -9.74
N ILE A 173 -34.21 -9.51 -10.74
CA ILE A 173 -33.74 -10.05 -12.02
C ILE A 173 -32.83 -9.04 -12.73
N VAL A 174 -33.28 -7.77 -12.84
CA VAL A 174 -32.49 -6.72 -13.52
C VAL A 174 -31.18 -6.48 -12.78
N ARG A 175 -31.20 -6.49 -11.45
CA ARG A 175 -29.98 -6.29 -10.65
C ARG A 175 -28.92 -7.36 -10.87
N LEU A 176 -29.34 -8.62 -11.01
CA LEU A 176 -28.42 -9.74 -11.30
C LEU A 176 -27.80 -9.61 -12.69
N ILE A 177 -28.60 -9.29 -13.71
CA ILE A 177 -28.13 -9.17 -15.10
C ILE A 177 -27.18 -7.98 -15.22
N ARG A 178 -27.59 -6.79 -14.79
CA ARG A 178 -26.82 -5.56 -14.89
C ARG A 178 -25.56 -5.58 -14.03
N GLY A 179 -25.61 -6.23 -12.87
CA GLY A 179 -24.44 -6.40 -12.02
C GLY A 179 -23.32 -7.18 -12.71
N LYS A 180 -23.67 -8.22 -13.47
CA LYS A 180 -22.70 -8.98 -14.27
C LYS A 180 -22.12 -8.17 -15.43
N GLU A 181 -22.99 -7.47 -16.18
CA GLU A 181 -22.54 -6.58 -17.27
C GLU A 181 -21.60 -5.48 -16.79
N PHE A 182 -21.90 -4.87 -15.63
CA PHE A 182 -21.04 -3.85 -15.01
C PHE A 182 -19.65 -4.39 -14.64
N TYR A 183 -19.61 -5.60 -14.10
CA TYR A 183 -18.34 -6.26 -13.75
C TYR A 183 -17.47 -6.50 -15.00
N GLU A 184 -18.07 -6.98 -16.10
CA GLU A 184 -17.35 -7.21 -17.37
C GLU A 184 -16.85 -5.88 -17.96
N LEU A 185 -17.66 -4.81 -17.92
CA LEU A 185 -17.25 -3.47 -18.35
C LEU A 185 -16.04 -2.97 -17.53
N LYS A 186 -16.09 -3.08 -16.20
CA LYS A 186 -14.98 -2.67 -15.34
C LYS A 186 -13.70 -3.46 -15.57
N LYS A 187 -13.82 -4.76 -15.80
CA LYS A 187 -12.70 -5.61 -16.17
C LYS A 187 -12.08 -5.16 -17.49
N TYR A 188 -12.90 -4.90 -18.50
CA TYR A 188 -12.45 -4.38 -19.79
C TYR A 188 -11.73 -3.02 -19.65
N GLN A 189 -12.29 -2.09 -18.90
CA GLN A 189 -11.74 -0.75 -18.70
C GLN A 189 -10.46 -0.70 -17.84
N SER A 190 -10.05 -1.79 -17.20
CA SER A 190 -8.91 -1.80 -16.26
C SER A 190 -7.59 -1.35 -16.89
N ALA A 191 -7.34 -1.65 -18.16
CA ALA A 191 -6.15 -1.19 -18.89
C ALA A 191 -6.21 0.32 -19.17
N GLY A 192 -7.38 0.82 -19.58
CA GLY A 192 -7.64 2.25 -19.79
C GLY A 192 -7.49 3.07 -18.51
N GLU A 193 -7.96 2.54 -17.38
CA GLU A 193 -7.79 3.19 -16.06
C GLU A 193 -6.31 3.34 -15.69
N ARG A 194 -5.48 2.31 -15.93
CA ARG A 194 -4.02 2.42 -15.70
C ARG A 194 -3.38 3.48 -16.59
N ARG A 195 -3.73 3.51 -17.89
CA ARG A 195 -3.22 4.49 -18.85
C ARG A 195 -3.65 5.91 -18.48
N ARG A 196 -4.92 6.11 -18.14
CA ARG A 196 -5.45 7.39 -17.65
C ARG A 196 -4.70 7.89 -16.43
N ASN A 197 -4.52 7.03 -15.41
CA ASN A 197 -3.83 7.38 -14.18
C ASN A 197 -2.36 7.74 -14.45
N TYR A 198 -1.67 7.01 -15.32
CA TYR A 198 -0.31 7.33 -15.74
C TYR A 198 -0.24 8.73 -16.38
N LEU A 199 -1.08 9.01 -17.39
CA LEU A 199 -1.11 10.30 -18.06
C LEU A 199 -1.45 11.46 -17.10
N TYR A 200 -2.37 11.23 -16.15
CA TYR A 200 -2.72 12.21 -15.13
C TYR A 200 -1.55 12.53 -14.20
N HIS A 201 -0.82 11.50 -13.75
CA HIS A 201 0.34 11.69 -12.86
C HIS A 201 1.50 12.44 -13.54
N LEU A 202 1.62 12.41 -14.87
CA LEU A 202 2.65 13.18 -15.58
C LEU A 202 2.54 14.68 -15.31
N PHE A 203 1.33 15.22 -15.13
CA PHE A 203 1.12 16.64 -14.82
C PHE A 203 1.52 17.04 -13.39
N GLY A 204 1.63 16.07 -12.46
CA GLY A 204 1.98 16.31 -11.07
C GLY A 204 3.45 16.01 -10.72
N ASP A 205 4.20 15.31 -11.57
CA ASP A 205 5.61 15.00 -11.32
C ASP A 205 6.52 16.17 -11.70
N LYS A 206 7.17 16.80 -10.72
CA LYS A 206 8.11 17.92 -10.90
C LYS A 206 9.21 17.65 -11.95
N ARG A 207 9.62 16.40 -12.12
CA ARG A 207 10.64 16.00 -13.11
C ARG A 207 10.07 16.05 -14.52
N VAL A 208 8.86 15.52 -14.68
CA VAL A 208 8.17 15.44 -15.96
C VAL A 208 7.69 16.83 -16.43
N VAL A 209 7.17 17.66 -15.53
CA VAL A 209 6.68 19.02 -15.85
C VAL A 209 7.78 19.88 -16.50
N LYS A 210 9.05 19.70 -16.12
CA LYS A 210 10.18 20.40 -16.78
C LYS A 210 10.29 20.02 -18.26
N GLU A 211 10.20 18.73 -18.56
CA GLU A 211 10.27 18.24 -19.95
C GLU A 211 9.04 18.63 -20.76
N LEU A 212 7.84 18.55 -20.16
CA LEU A 212 6.60 18.98 -20.81
C LEU A 212 6.71 20.42 -21.31
N ARG A 213 7.24 21.33 -20.45
CA ARG A 213 7.43 22.74 -20.81
C ARG A 213 8.51 22.96 -21.85
N ILE A 214 9.68 22.31 -21.71
CA ILE A 214 10.81 22.48 -22.64
C ILE A 214 10.44 21.99 -24.04
N PHE A 215 9.74 20.85 -24.12
CA PHE A 215 9.33 20.27 -25.40
C PHE A 215 8.01 20.82 -25.93
N GLY A 216 7.26 21.58 -25.12
CA GLY A 216 5.95 22.13 -25.53
C GLY A 216 4.89 21.07 -25.81
N ILE A 217 4.97 19.91 -25.12
CA ILE A 217 4.11 18.74 -25.38
C ILE A 217 2.93 18.61 -24.42
N GLU A 218 2.63 19.65 -23.64
CA GLU A 218 1.53 19.65 -22.68
C GLU A 218 0.19 19.34 -23.35
N SER A 219 -0.12 20.04 -24.45
CA SER A 219 -1.35 19.83 -25.21
C SER A 219 -1.47 18.43 -25.80
N TYR A 220 -0.37 17.82 -26.20
CA TYR A 220 -0.36 16.46 -26.72
C TYR A 220 -0.71 15.43 -25.63
N ILE A 221 -0.17 15.60 -24.43
CA ILE A 221 -0.48 14.72 -23.29
C ILE A 221 -1.92 14.93 -22.83
N GLU A 222 -2.37 16.20 -22.80
CA GLU A 222 -3.76 16.56 -22.48
C GLU A 222 -4.74 15.92 -23.46
N GLU A 223 -4.50 16.01 -24.76
CA GLU A 223 -5.33 15.38 -25.77
C GLU A 223 -5.38 13.85 -25.60
N LYS A 224 -4.24 13.20 -25.37
CA LYS A 224 -4.21 11.75 -25.08
C LYS A 224 -4.98 11.37 -23.81
N LEU A 225 -4.88 12.18 -22.77
CA LEU A 225 -5.64 11.97 -21.54
C LEU A 225 -7.14 12.13 -21.80
N TYR A 226 -7.51 13.20 -22.55
CA TYR A 226 -8.90 13.46 -22.93
C TYR A 226 -9.49 12.30 -23.74
N GLN A 227 -8.82 11.86 -24.80
CA GLN A 227 -9.27 10.75 -25.63
C GLN A 227 -9.47 9.46 -24.81
N THR A 228 -8.47 9.09 -23.99
CA THR A 228 -8.56 7.89 -23.14
C THR A 228 -9.73 7.99 -22.16
N ARG A 229 -9.98 9.16 -21.60
CA ARG A 229 -11.07 9.40 -20.65
C ARG A 229 -12.43 9.45 -21.35
N ASP A 230 -12.50 10.06 -22.52
CA ASP A 230 -13.74 10.19 -23.28
C ASP A 230 -14.25 8.84 -23.76
N GLU A 231 -13.38 8.00 -24.33
CA GLU A 231 -13.71 6.61 -24.69
C GLU A 231 -14.32 5.84 -23.51
N MET A 232 -13.62 5.86 -22.37
CA MET A 232 -14.10 5.18 -21.15
C MET A 232 -15.42 5.76 -20.62
N ASN A 233 -15.60 7.08 -20.71
CA ASN A 233 -16.82 7.75 -20.26
C ASN A 233 -18.00 7.44 -21.19
N GLN A 234 -17.79 7.37 -22.49
CA GLN A 234 -18.82 6.99 -23.46
C GLN A 234 -19.32 5.58 -23.22
N GLU A 235 -18.41 4.60 -23.06
CA GLU A 235 -18.76 3.22 -22.73
C GLU A 235 -19.55 3.11 -21.42
N LEU A 236 -19.07 3.82 -20.38
CA LEU A 236 -19.75 3.87 -19.07
C LEU A 236 -21.12 4.54 -19.20
N TRP A 237 -21.21 5.62 -19.99
CA TRP A 237 -22.47 6.33 -20.21
C TRP A 237 -23.50 5.48 -20.95
N ASP A 238 -23.08 4.73 -21.96
CA ASP A 238 -23.98 3.82 -22.71
C ASP A 238 -24.46 2.65 -21.83
N PHE A 239 -23.59 2.15 -20.97
CA PHE A 239 -24.02 1.20 -19.93
C PHE A 239 -25.03 1.86 -18.97
N LYS A 240 -24.72 3.05 -18.46
CA LYS A 240 -25.56 3.78 -17.49
C LYS A 240 -26.93 4.17 -18.05
N LYS A 241 -27.02 4.59 -19.31
CA LYS A 241 -28.31 4.83 -19.97
C LYS A 241 -29.22 3.59 -19.92
N ARG A 242 -28.67 2.44 -20.34
CA ARG A 242 -29.42 1.16 -20.31
C ARG A 242 -29.77 0.74 -18.89
N ASP A 243 -28.87 0.95 -17.94
CA ASP A 243 -29.04 0.68 -16.53
C ASP A 243 -30.18 1.51 -15.94
N ILE A 244 -30.16 2.84 -16.14
CA ILE A 244 -31.20 3.78 -15.70
C ILE A 244 -32.56 3.41 -16.28
N CYS A 245 -32.66 3.15 -17.59
CA CYS A 245 -33.93 2.77 -18.22
C CYS A 245 -34.49 1.48 -17.61
N SER A 246 -33.64 0.46 -17.43
CA SER A 246 -34.04 -0.81 -16.85
C SER A 246 -34.52 -0.69 -15.39
N PHE A 247 -33.77 0.08 -14.57
CA PHE A 247 -34.15 0.31 -13.18
C PHE A 247 -35.39 1.22 -13.05
N SER A 248 -35.54 2.22 -13.91
CA SER A 248 -36.74 3.08 -13.91
C SER A 248 -37.99 2.26 -14.24
N LEU A 249 -37.90 1.32 -15.21
CA LEU A 249 -39.01 0.41 -15.50
C LEU A 249 -39.35 -0.48 -14.30
N CYS A 250 -38.32 -1.05 -13.64
CA CYS A 250 -38.52 -1.85 -12.43
C CYS A 250 -39.13 -1.03 -11.29
N GLU A 251 -38.73 0.24 -11.11
CA GLU A 251 -39.32 1.14 -10.12
C GLU A 251 -40.81 1.39 -10.40
N ILE A 252 -41.18 1.61 -11.66
CA ILE A 252 -42.58 1.75 -12.06
C ILE A 252 -43.36 0.48 -11.72
N LEU A 253 -42.84 -0.70 -12.04
CA LEU A 253 -43.48 -1.98 -11.70
C LEU A 253 -43.61 -2.19 -10.19
N CYS A 254 -42.59 -1.81 -9.41
CA CYS A 254 -42.66 -1.82 -7.94
C CYS A 254 -43.79 -0.87 -7.43
N LYS A 255 -43.92 0.33 -8.03
CA LYS A 255 -45.00 1.27 -7.66
C LYS A 255 -46.39 0.77 -8.08
N CYS A 256 -46.49 0.08 -9.21
CA CYS A 256 -47.72 -0.63 -9.58
C CYS A 256 -48.09 -1.71 -8.54
N GLY A 257 -47.12 -2.48 -8.07
CA GLY A 257 -47.32 -3.43 -6.97
C GLY A 257 -47.78 -2.76 -5.66
N TYR A 258 -47.20 -1.59 -5.35
CA TYR A 258 -47.64 -0.78 -4.20
C TYR A 258 -49.10 -0.29 -4.35
N MET A 259 -49.49 0.23 -5.52
CA MET A 259 -50.87 0.63 -5.82
C MET A 259 -51.82 -0.55 -5.72
N LEU A 260 -51.45 -1.72 -6.23
CA LEU A 260 -52.23 -2.94 -6.12
C LEU A 260 -52.43 -3.33 -4.64
N SER A 261 -51.39 -3.19 -3.80
CA SER A 261 -51.48 -3.47 -2.37
C SER A 261 -52.44 -2.52 -1.66
N ILE A 262 -52.49 -1.24 -2.06
CA ILE A 262 -53.44 -0.25 -1.53
C ILE A 262 -54.88 -0.68 -1.86
N ILE A 263 -55.13 -1.04 -3.13
CA ILE A 263 -56.48 -1.49 -3.57
C ILE A 263 -56.89 -2.73 -2.78
N ILE A 264 -56.04 -3.73 -2.65
CA ILE A 264 -56.30 -4.94 -1.87
C ILE A 264 -56.58 -4.60 -0.39
N ALA A 265 -55.77 -3.74 0.21
CA ALA A 265 -55.95 -3.35 1.61
C ALA A 265 -57.28 -2.61 1.85
N ILE A 266 -57.70 -1.74 0.92
CA ILE A 266 -59.00 -1.06 0.97
C ILE A 266 -60.14 -2.09 0.81
N LEU A 267 -60.07 -3.02 -0.13
CA LEU A 267 -61.06 -4.05 -0.28
C LEU A 267 -61.18 -4.95 0.96
N LEU A 268 -60.08 -5.26 1.62
CA LEU A 268 -60.06 -6.01 2.87
C LEU A 268 -60.67 -5.21 4.03
N LEU A 269 -60.45 -3.90 4.06
CA LEU A 269 -61.09 -2.99 5.05
C LEU A 269 -62.59 -2.92 4.83
N LEU A 270 -63.06 -2.72 3.61
CA LEU A 270 -64.49 -2.70 3.25
C LEU A 270 -65.21 -4.01 3.59
N ASN A 271 -64.49 -5.13 3.50
CA ASN A 271 -64.97 -6.45 3.89
C ASN A 271 -64.80 -6.77 5.38
N HIS A 272 -64.49 -5.78 6.21
CA HIS A 272 -64.28 -5.91 7.67
C HIS A 272 -63.22 -6.95 8.06
N LYS A 273 -62.27 -7.25 7.15
CA LYS A 273 -61.14 -8.18 7.41
C LYS A 273 -59.89 -7.46 7.95
N LEU A 274 -59.82 -6.15 7.80
CA LEU A 274 -58.76 -5.29 8.36
C LEU A 274 -59.40 -4.13 9.10
N ASP A 275 -58.74 -3.68 10.18
CA ASP A 275 -59.05 -2.45 10.86
C ASP A 275 -58.38 -1.25 10.19
N PHE A 276 -58.80 -0.03 10.50
CA PHE A 276 -58.25 1.21 9.94
C PHE A 276 -56.74 1.36 10.23
N GLY A 277 -56.32 1.03 11.45
CA GLY A 277 -54.91 1.04 11.83
C GLY A 277 -54.08 -0.01 11.07
N MET A 278 -54.67 -1.21 10.84
CA MET A 278 -54.00 -2.26 10.04
C MET A 278 -53.85 -1.87 8.56
N LEU A 279 -54.82 -1.10 8.00
CA LEU A 279 -54.67 -0.53 6.65
C LEU A 279 -53.41 0.34 6.57
N ALA A 280 -53.28 1.36 7.43
CA ALA A 280 -52.16 2.27 7.42
C ALA A 280 -50.83 1.55 7.68
N ALA A 281 -50.80 0.65 8.66
CA ALA A 281 -49.59 -0.14 8.95
C ALA A 281 -49.20 -1.09 7.81
N SER A 282 -50.18 -1.65 7.06
CA SER A 282 -49.88 -2.48 5.89
C SER A 282 -49.20 -1.69 4.77
N LEU A 283 -49.60 -0.44 4.55
CA LEU A 283 -48.97 0.46 3.56
C LEU A 283 -47.54 0.81 3.97
N MET A 284 -47.32 1.11 5.25
CA MET A 284 -45.96 1.36 5.78
C MET A 284 -45.09 0.11 5.69
N ALA A 285 -45.61 -1.05 6.08
CA ALA A 285 -44.88 -2.32 6.01
C ALA A 285 -44.48 -2.69 4.57
N PHE A 286 -45.39 -2.48 3.61
CA PHE A 286 -45.13 -2.74 2.20
C PHE A 286 -44.03 -1.82 1.66
N SER A 287 -44.08 -0.54 1.95
CA SER A 287 -43.05 0.44 1.56
C SER A 287 -41.68 0.09 2.19
N SER A 288 -41.67 -0.21 3.48
CA SER A 288 -40.46 -0.61 4.22
C SER A 288 -39.87 -1.91 3.66
N PHE A 289 -40.72 -2.90 3.31
CA PHE A 289 -40.29 -4.15 2.68
C PHE A 289 -39.62 -3.89 1.34
N GLN A 290 -40.24 -3.09 0.44
CA GLN A 290 -39.62 -2.77 -0.85
C GLN A 290 -38.27 -2.09 -0.71
N LEU A 291 -38.15 -1.14 0.22
CA LEU A 291 -36.92 -0.40 0.49
C LEU A 291 -35.83 -1.34 1.02
N ALA A 292 -36.15 -2.16 2.01
CA ALA A 292 -35.23 -3.13 2.60
C ALA A 292 -34.75 -4.16 1.55
N ALA A 293 -35.66 -4.68 0.72
CA ALA A 293 -35.29 -5.61 -0.34
C ALA A 293 -34.35 -4.98 -1.37
N LYS A 294 -34.54 -3.70 -1.73
CA LYS A 294 -33.62 -2.98 -2.63
C LYS A 294 -32.25 -2.78 -2.01
N TYR A 295 -32.17 -2.35 -0.75
CA TYR A 295 -30.89 -2.16 -0.06
C TYR A 295 -30.15 -3.48 0.15
N PHE A 296 -30.86 -4.57 0.42
CA PHE A 296 -30.30 -5.91 0.44
C PHE A 296 -29.59 -6.25 -0.88
N LEU A 297 -30.27 -6.03 -2.01
CA LEU A 297 -29.71 -6.32 -3.33
C LEU A 297 -28.54 -5.42 -3.70
N ILE A 298 -28.58 -4.14 -3.30
CA ILE A 298 -27.46 -3.21 -3.49
C ILE A 298 -26.24 -3.68 -2.70
N SER A 299 -26.43 -4.02 -1.42
CA SER A 299 -25.34 -4.48 -0.54
C SER A 299 -24.77 -5.83 -1.02
N LEU A 300 -25.63 -6.74 -1.50
CA LEU A 300 -25.19 -8.00 -2.08
C LEU A 300 -24.34 -7.79 -3.35
N GLY A 301 -24.69 -6.80 -4.18
CA GLY A 301 -23.93 -6.45 -5.37
C GLY A 301 -22.57 -5.79 -5.07
N ARG A 302 -22.42 -5.07 -3.94
CA ARG A 302 -21.16 -4.46 -3.51
C ARG A 302 -20.18 -5.44 -2.86
N LEU A 303 -20.69 -6.50 -2.26
CA LEU A 303 -19.87 -7.46 -1.51
C LEU A 303 -18.71 -8.06 -2.31
N PRO A 304 -18.87 -8.52 -3.57
CA PRO A 304 -17.75 -9.04 -4.37
C PRO A 304 -16.67 -7.99 -4.65
N GLU A 305 -17.05 -6.73 -4.88
CA GLU A 305 -16.13 -5.63 -5.13
C GLU A 305 -15.28 -5.35 -3.88
N CYS A 306 -15.90 -5.15 -2.73
CA CYS A 306 -15.19 -4.96 -1.46
C CYS A 306 -14.28 -6.15 -1.13
N ALA A 307 -14.77 -7.37 -1.38
CA ALA A 307 -14.00 -8.59 -1.17
C ALA A 307 -12.79 -8.70 -2.10
N ALA A 308 -12.85 -8.17 -3.32
CA ALA A 308 -11.70 -8.14 -4.23
C ALA A 308 -10.58 -7.25 -3.71
N PHE A 309 -10.90 -6.04 -3.22
CA PHE A 309 -9.88 -5.14 -2.63
C PHE A 309 -9.25 -5.74 -1.37
N VAL A 310 -10.04 -6.36 -0.49
CA VAL A 310 -9.52 -7.01 0.71
C VAL A 310 -8.68 -8.25 0.36
N ARG A 311 -8.98 -8.93 -0.74
CA ARG A 311 -8.13 -10.01 -1.27
C ARG A 311 -6.76 -9.49 -1.67
N ASP A 312 -6.68 -8.35 -2.38
CA ASP A 312 -5.41 -7.74 -2.78
C ASP A 312 -4.47 -7.49 -1.59
N TYR A 313 -5.02 -7.09 -0.43
CA TYR A 313 -4.26 -6.98 0.81
C TYR A 313 -3.69 -8.32 1.26
N TYR A 314 -4.53 -9.37 1.34
CA TYR A 314 -4.06 -10.68 1.79
C TYR A 314 -3.13 -11.34 0.78
N ASP A 315 -3.33 -11.13 -0.52
CA ASP A 315 -2.44 -11.63 -1.57
C ASP A 315 -1.02 -11.07 -1.45
N PHE A 316 -0.86 -9.87 -0.86
CA PHE A 316 0.45 -9.33 -0.51
C PHE A 316 0.96 -9.87 0.83
N ILE A 317 0.13 -9.89 1.87
CA ILE A 317 0.53 -10.38 3.20
C ILE A 317 0.95 -11.87 3.16
N ASP A 318 0.31 -12.65 2.31
CA ASP A 318 0.56 -14.10 2.18
C ASP A 318 1.73 -14.43 1.23
N ILE A 319 2.44 -13.43 0.66
CA ILE A 319 3.69 -13.68 -0.08
C ILE A 319 4.70 -14.32 0.86
N ASP A 320 5.36 -15.37 0.40
CA ASP A 320 6.41 -16.02 1.17
C ASP A 320 7.55 -15.04 1.48
N GLU A 321 7.92 -14.94 2.74
CA GLU A 321 9.06 -14.14 3.17
C GLU A 321 10.36 -14.84 2.75
N ASP A 322 11.38 -14.05 2.47
CA ASP A 322 12.71 -14.59 2.26
C ASP A 322 13.25 -15.13 3.60
N VAL A 323 12.96 -16.40 3.86
CA VAL A 323 13.44 -17.08 5.06
C VAL A 323 14.96 -17.20 4.94
N ARG A 324 15.66 -16.27 5.59
CA ARG A 324 17.11 -16.36 5.81
C ARG A 324 17.39 -17.23 7.03
N GLY A 325 18.66 -17.59 7.18
CA GLY A 325 19.11 -18.36 8.32
C GLY A 325 18.88 -17.67 9.66
N ARG A 326 19.13 -18.38 10.73
CA ARG A 326 19.02 -17.90 12.12
C ARG A 326 20.38 -17.84 12.82
N GLU A 327 21.47 -18.05 12.07
CA GLU A 327 22.81 -18.01 12.63
C GLU A 327 23.18 -16.57 13.01
N LYS A 328 23.73 -16.40 14.20
CA LYS A 328 24.30 -15.12 14.61
C LYS A 328 25.55 -14.85 13.80
N PHE A 329 25.68 -13.66 13.27
CA PHE A 329 26.88 -13.22 12.59
C PHE A 329 28.03 -13.05 13.58
N ASP A 330 29.16 -13.70 13.32
CA ASP A 330 30.41 -13.44 14.03
C ASP A 330 31.22 -12.39 13.29
N SER A 331 31.37 -11.21 13.88
CA SER A 331 32.17 -10.13 13.34
C SER A 331 33.69 -10.40 13.38
N ASN A 332 34.11 -11.51 14.00
CA ASN A 332 35.51 -11.90 14.17
C ASN A 332 36.02 -12.81 13.03
N PHE A 333 35.44 -12.70 11.83
CA PHE A 333 35.94 -13.41 10.66
C PHE A 333 37.32 -12.86 10.22
N ASP A 334 38.16 -13.71 9.61
CA ASP A 334 39.47 -13.34 9.08
C ASP A 334 39.41 -12.89 7.60
N LYS A 335 38.50 -13.48 6.84
CA LYS A 335 38.29 -13.14 5.42
C LYS A 335 36.87 -13.42 4.96
N ILE A 336 36.49 -12.77 3.86
CA ILE A 336 35.31 -13.10 3.05
C ILE A 336 35.79 -13.92 1.87
N ASN A 337 35.31 -15.16 1.74
CA ASN A 337 35.66 -16.06 0.66
C ASN A 337 34.48 -16.24 -0.28
N VAL A 338 34.64 -15.87 -1.53
CA VAL A 338 33.64 -15.99 -2.58
C VAL A 338 34.02 -17.15 -3.48
N LYS A 339 33.15 -18.16 -3.63
CA LYS A 339 33.43 -19.38 -4.38
C LYS A 339 32.41 -19.59 -5.49
N ASN A 340 32.86 -19.46 -6.73
CA ASN A 340 32.12 -19.78 -7.95
C ASN A 340 30.68 -19.23 -8.01
N ILE A 341 30.50 -18.00 -7.56
CA ILE A 341 29.16 -17.39 -7.54
C ILE A 341 28.68 -17.03 -8.95
N SER A 342 27.41 -17.31 -9.21
CA SER A 342 26.70 -16.85 -10.41
C SER A 342 25.32 -16.34 -10.04
N PHE A 343 24.83 -15.34 -10.78
CA PHE A 343 23.58 -14.68 -10.50
C PHE A 343 22.96 -14.09 -11.77
N SER A 344 21.62 -14.24 -11.91
CA SER A 344 20.79 -13.56 -12.91
C SER A 344 19.62 -12.85 -12.23
N TYR A 345 19.18 -11.73 -12.81
CA TYR A 345 17.96 -11.06 -12.36
C TYR A 345 16.71 -11.86 -12.74
N PRO A 346 15.59 -11.71 -12.01
CA PRO A 346 14.31 -12.32 -12.39
C PRO A 346 13.93 -11.89 -13.81
N ASN A 347 13.34 -12.83 -14.57
CA ASN A 347 12.86 -12.59 -15.93
C ASN A 347 13.95 -12.17 -16.94
N THR A 348 15.23 -12.50 -16.68
CA THR A 348 16.35 -12.29 -17.62
C THR A 348 17.08 -13.60 -17.91
N ASP A 349 17.49 -13.78 -19.17
CA ASP A 349 18.23 -14.97 -19.61
C ASP A 349 19.75 -14.83 -19.49
N TYR A 350 20.26 -13.63 -19.14
CA TYR A 350 21.70 -13.39 -19.04
C TYR A 350 22.19 -13.40 -17.58
N LEU A 351 23.41 -13.89 -17.40
CA LEU A 351 24.09 -13.88 -16.10
C LEU A 351 24.68 -12.49 -15.83
N ALA A 352 24.17 -11.80 -14.83
CA ALA A 352 24.74 -10.54 -14.35
C ALA A 352 26.09 -10.76 -13.63
N ILE A 353 26.25 -11.93 -13.00
CA ILE A 353 27.50 -12.42 -12.40
C ILE A 353 27.72 -13.85 -12.87
N SER A 354 28.93 -14.15 -13.35
CA SER A 354 29.28 -15.44 -13.94
C SER A 354 30.58 -15.99 -13.35
N ASN A 355 30.45 -17.02 -12.52
CA ASN A 355 31.54 -17.82 -11.97
C ASN A 355 32.66 -16.99 -11.33
N ILE A 356 32.32 -16.10 -10.39
CA ILE A 356 33.29 -15.27 -9.67
C ILE A 356 33.78 -16.01 -8.44
N SER A 357 35.12 -16.02 -8.29
CA SER A 357 35.83 -16.48 -7.09
C SER A 357 36.87 -15.44 -6.68
N LEU A 358 36.83 -15.01 -5.41
CA LEU A 358 37.79 -14.06 -4.85
C LEU A 358 37.80 -14.10 -3.32
N ASP A 359 38.89 -13.62 -2.73
CA ASP A 359 39.07 -13.45 -1.29
C ASP A 359 39.24 -11.99 -0.94
N ILE A 360 38.59 -11.55 0.15
CA ILE A 360 38.73 -10.23 0.76
C ILE A 360 39.15 -10.44 2.20
N LYS A 361 40.29 -9.90 2.60
CA LYS A 361 40.74 -9.99 4.00
C LYS A 361 39.97 -9.03 4.90
N LYS A 362 39.85 -9.37 6.17
CA LYS A 362 39.33 -8.46 7.17
C LYS A 362 40.15 -7.17 7.19
N ASN A 363 39.49 -6.03 7.30
CA ASN A 363 40.08 -4.69 7.31
C ASN A 363 40.88 -4.36 6.02
N GLU A 364 40.61 -5.07 4.92
CA GLU A 364 41.18 -4.75 3.60
C GLU A 364 40.29 -3.73 2.89
N SER A 365 40.91 -2.72 2.28
CA SER A 365 40.22 -1.77 1.40
C SER A 365 40.29 -2.25 -0.05
N ILE A 366 39.14 -2.41 -0.70
CA ILE A 366 39.05 -2.86 -2.09
C ILE A 366 38.30 -1.86 -2.97
N ALA A 367 38.78 -1.70 -4.21
CA ALA A 367 38.06 -0.99 -5.25
C ALA A 367 37.51 -1.98 -6.28
N ILE A 368 36.23 -1.90 -6.62
CA ILE A 368 35.62 -2.64 -7.72
C ILE A 368 35.43 -1.67 -8.88
N VAL A 369 36.12 -1.93 -9.99
CA VAL A 369 36.10 -1.06 -11.18
C VAL A 369 35.70 -1.82 -12.44
N GLY A 370 35.25 -1.10 -13.46
CA GLY A 370 34.82 -1.67 -14.74
C GLY A 370 33.78 -0.79 -15.41
N ASN A 371 33.44 -1.08 -16.66
CA ASN A 371 32.45 -0.34 -17.43
C ASN A 371 31.04 -0.45 -16.83
N ASN A 372 30.13 0.44 -17.26
CA ASN A 372 28.72 0.34 -16.91
C ASN A 372 28.16 -1.02 -17.37
N GLY A 373 27.31 -1.64 -16.53
CA GLY A 373 26.76 -2.97 -16.81
C GLY A 373 27.74 -4.14 -16.62
N SER A 374 28.96 -3.92 -16.10
CA SER A 374 29.91 -5.02 -15.84
C SER A 374 29.56 -5.91 -14.63
N GLY A 375 28.52 -5.55 -13.83
CA GLY A 375 28.07 -6.34 -12.69
C GLY A 375 28.58 -5.85 -11.32
N LYS A 376 29.21 -4.67 -11.22
CA LYS A 376 29.80 -4.12 -9.97
C LYS A 376 28.78 -4.03 -8.81
N THR A 377 27.70 -3.30 -9.03
CA THR A 377 26.63 -3.13 -8.03
C THR A 377 25.97 -4.46 -7.68
N THR A 378 25.82 -5.38 -8.66
CA THR A 378 25.28 -6.72 -8.41
C THR A 378 26.21 -7.53 -7.51
N LEU A 379 27.53 -7.49 -7.74
CA LEU A 379 28.52 -8.14 -6.87
C LEU A 379 28.44 -7.58 -5.44
N VAL A 380 28.33 -6.26 -5.28
CA VAL A 380 28.16 -5.62 -3.98
C VAL A 380 26.88 -6.09 -3.29
N LYS A 381 25.75 -6.14 -3.99
CA LYS A 381 24.48 -6.63 -3.42
C LYS A 381 24.58 -8.09 -2.95
N LEU A 382 25.36 -8.92 -3.64
CA LEU A 382 25.63 -10.29 -3.22
C LEU A 382 26.57 -10.36 -2.01
N LEU A 383 27.69 -9.60 -2.01
CA LEU A 383 28.63 -9.53 -0.90
C LEU A 383 28.00 -9.01 0.38
N THR A 384 27.05 -8.10 0.27
CA THR A 384 26.33 -7.52 1.41
C THR A 384 25.07 -8.31 1.78
N GLY A 385 24.78 -9.43 1.12
CA GLY A 385 23.61 -10.26 1.37
C GLY A 385 22.28 -9.59 1.04
N LEU A 386 22.25 -8.47 0.32
CA LEU A 386 21.01 -7.89 -0.20
C LEU A 386 20.36 -8.82 -1.23
N TYR A 387 21.19 -9.55 -2.00
CA TYR A 387 20.76 -10.66 -2.86
C TYR A 387 21.35 -11.97 -2.36
N LYS A 388 20.62 -13.06 -2.56
CA LYS A 388 21.13 -14.43 -2.35
C LYS A 388 21.87 -14.93 -3.59
N THR A 389 22.94 -15.68 -3.38
CA THR A 389 23.62 -16.40 -4.48
C THR A 389 22.71 -17.50 -5.02
N GLN A 390 22.59 -17.58 -6.35
CA GLN A 390 21.86 -18.66 -7.02
C GLN A 390 22.74 -19.90 -7.20
N LYS A 391 24.04 -19.69 -7.43
CA LYS A 391 25.07 -20.73 -7.51
C LYS A 391 26.32 -20.25 -6.77
N GLY A 392 27.05 -21.19 -6.19
CA GLY A 392 28.23 -20.89 -5.39
C GLY A 392 27.89 -20.44 -3.98
N GLU A 393 28.85 -19.97 -3.23
CA GLU A 393 28.72 -19.55 -1.85
C GLU A 393 29.60 -18.34 -1.50
N ILE A 394 29.15 -17.55 -0.54
CA ILE A 394 29.91 -16.45 0.06
C ILE A 394 30.04 -16.76 1.55
N LEU A 395 31.28 -16.90 2.01
CA LEU A 395 31.61 -17.25 3.38
C LEU A 395 32.27 -16.07 4.09
N TYR A 396 31.78 -15.73 5.26
CA TYR A 396 32.44 -14.84 6.23
C TYR A 396 33.15 -15.74 7.25
N GLY A 397 34.48 -15.87 7.12
CA GLY A 397 35.22 -16.92 7.79
C GLY A 397 34.72 -18.30 7.34
N VAL A 398 34.06 -19.03 8.23
CA VAL A 398 33.47 -20.35 7.96
C VAL A 398 31.94 -20.30 7.76
N GLN A 399 31.30 -19.18 8.03
CA GLN A 399 29.83 -19.04 8.02
C GLN A 399 29.32 -18.57 6.66
N ASN A 400 28.31 -19.25 6.13
CA ASN A 400 27.67 -18.84 4.87
C ASN A 400 26.70 -17.66 5.11
N ILE A 401 26.82 -16.63 4.27
CA ILE A 401 26.00 -15.40 4.35
C ILE A 401 24.49 -15.68 4.29
N ASN A 402 24.08 -16.72 3.58
CA ASN A 402 22.67 -17.10 3.45
C ASN A 402 22.06 -17.66 4.76
N ASN A 403 22.91 -18.04 5.71
CA ASN A 403 22.50 -18.62 6.99
C ASN A 403 22.35 -17.57 8.09
N PHE A 404 22.80 -16.34 7.88
CA PHE A 404 22.72 -15.28 8.88
C PHE A 404 21.31 -14.82 9.18
N GLU A 405 21.07 -14.48 10.45
CA GLU A 405 19.94 -13.63 10.82
C GLU A 405 20.15 -12.22 10.23
N PRO A 406 19.22 -11.72 9.39
CA PRO A 406 19.43 -10.45 8.67
C PRO A 406 19.70 -9.26 9.58
N VAL A 407 18.93 -9.11 10.67
CA VAL A 407 19.05 -7.98 11.58
C VAL A 407 20.43 -7.95 12.26
N GLY A 408 20.92 -9.11 12.70
CA GLY A 408 22.23 -9.23 13.32
C GLY A 408 23.37 -8.94 12.33
N PHE A 409 23.28 -9.45 11.13
CA PHE A 409 24.26 -9.20 10.06
C PHE A 409 24.28 -7.75 9.63
N TYR A 410 23.11 -7.16 9.31
CA TYR A 410 23.04 -5.77 8.85
C TYR A 410 23.45 -4.74 9.91
N ARG A 411 23.46 -5.07 11.19
CA ARG A 411 24.08 -4.18 12.20
C ARG A 411 25.56 -3.95 11.97
N ASN A 412 26.25 -4.92 11.35
CA ASN A 412 27.69 -4.90 11.10
C ASN A 412 28.06 -4.42 9.68
N VAL A 413 27.08 -4.11 8.84
CA VAL A 413 27.29 -3.66 7.47
C VAL A 413 26.70 -2.26 7.29
N SER A 414 27.46 -1.35 6.73
CA SER A 414 26.99 -0.02 6.30
C SER A 414 27.14 0.11 4.79
N ILE A 415 26.10 0.66 4.15
CA ILE A 415 26.09 0.84 2.68
C ILE A 415 25.64 2.27 2.37
N VAL A 416 26.42 2.94 1.52
CA VAL A 416 26.01 4.18 0.86
C VAL A 416 25.77 3.84 -0.60
N SER A 417 24.50 3.77 -0.98
CA SER A 417 24.06 3.42 -2.34
C SER A 417 24.15 4.62 -3.27
N GLN A 418 24.29 4.37 -4.57
CA GLN A 418 24.18 5.37 -5.63
C GLN A 418 22.82 6.08 -5.57
N ASP A 419 21.74 5.30 -5.41
CA ASP A 419 20.35 5.77 -5.26
C ASP A 419 19.99 5.92 -3.76
N PHE A 420 20.69 6.80 -3.06
CA PHE A 420 20.43 7.03 -1.64
C PHE A 420 19.08 7.71 -1.42
N VAL A 421 18.41 7.35 -0.33
CA VAL A 421 17.13 7.93 0.04
C VAL A 421 17.32 9.30 0.69
N LYS A 422 16.57 10.30 0.21
CA LYS A 422 16.40 11.60 0.83
C LYS A 422 15.23 11.49 1.80
N TYR A 423 15.51 11.36 3.09
CA TYR A 423 14.44 11.30 4.09
C TYR A 423 13.96 12.71 4.41
N GLU A 424 12.67 12.96 4.24
CA GLU A 424 12.04 14.22 4.63
C GLU A 424 11.79 14.24 6.15
N MET A 425 12.89 14.31 6.89
CA MET A 425 13.00 14.27 8.34
C MET A 425 14.00 15.33 8.79
N THR A 426 14.22 15.46 10.09
CA THR A 426 15.24 16.40 10.61
C THR A 426 16.65 16.00 10.14
N LEU A 427 17.57 16.96 10.16
CA LEU A 427 18.98 16.72 9.83
C LEU A 427 19.58 15.65 10.75
N ARG A 428 19.28 15.71 12.05
CA ARG A 428 19.66 14.73 13.06
C ARG A 428 19.23 13.32 12.66
N GLU A 429 17.94 13.16 12.33
CA GLU A 429 17.40 11.87 11.91
C GLU A 429 18.04 11.40 10.61
N ASN A 430 18.27 12.28 9.65
CA ASN A 430 18.91 11.94 8.39
C ASN A 430 20.30 11.32 8.55
N ILE A 431 21.07 11.72 9.56
CA ILE A 431 22.40 11.15 9.82
C ILE A 431 22.30 9.93 10.72
N ALA A 432 21.56 10.03 11.82
CA ALA A 432 21.58 9.02 12.87
C ALA A 432 20.60 7.86 12.67
N ILE A 433 19.73 7.89 11.62
CA ILE A 433 18.78 6.81 11.32
C ILE A 433 19.48 5.45 11.09
N SER A 434 20.73 5.47 10.64
CA SER A 434 21.53 4.23 10.44
C SER A 434 21.83 3.51 11.75
N ASP A 435 21.83 4.24 12.87
CA ASP A 435 21.93 3.73 14.24
C ASP A 435 21.03 4.56 15.17
N TRP A 436 19.71 4.46 14.95
CA TRP A 436 18.68 5.28 15.60
C TRP A 436 18.68 5.22 17.14
N LYS A 437 19.33 4.21 17.74
CA LYS A 437 19.51 4.13 19.19
C LYS A 437 20.44 5.23 19.74
N HIS A 438 21.31 5.75 18.89
CA HIS A 438 22.25 6.82 19.21
C HIS A 438 21.84 8.16 18.55
N LEU A 439 20.53 8.36 18.31
CA LEU A 439 19.97 9.57 17.68
C LEU A 439 20.41 10.88 18.37
N ASN A 440 20.61 10.83 19.67
CA ASN A 440 20.96 11.99 20.49
C ASN A 440 22.49 12.21 20.66
N ASP A 441 23.33 11.46 19.96
CA ASP A 441 24.79 11.65 19.96
C ASP A 441 25.16 12.88 19.10
N THR A 442 24.89 14.06 19.67
CA THR A 442 25.07 15.37 19.02
C THR A 442 26.53 15.60 18.64
N ASP A 443 27.49 15.20 19.48
CA ASP A 443 28.90 15.45 19.25
C ASP A 443 29.42 14.67 18.04
N LYS A 444 29.05 13.40 17.91
CA LYS A 444 29.37 12.57 16.75
C LYS A 444 28.75 13.10 15.47
N ILE A 445 27.48 13.54 15.53
CA ILE A 445 26.79 14.13 14.37
C ILE A 445 27.51 15.41 13.92
N GLN A 446 27.86 16.30 14.85
CA GLN A 446 28.55 17.57 14.54
C GLN A 446 29.95 17.32 13.97
N GLU A 447 30.67 16.34 14.50
CA GLU A 447 31.98 15.93 13.96
C GLU A 447 31.86 15.47 12.51
N LEU A 448 30.88 14.60 12.19
CA LEU A 448 30.65 14.15 10.82
C LEU A 448 30.25 15.29 9.88
N LEU A 449 29.41 16.23 10.33
CA LEU A 449 29.05 17.40 9.52
C LEU A 449 30.25 18.30 9.20
N LYS A 450 31.17 18.49 10.16
CA LYS A 450 32.44 19.20 9.92
C LYS A 450 33.29 18.44 8.90
N GLN A 451 33.41 17.14 9.05
CA GLN A 451 34.16 16.28 8.12
C GLN A 451 33.57 16.32 6.70
N MET A 452 32.23 16.39 6.55
CA MET A 452 31.54 16.54 5.26
C MET A 452 31.64 17.95 4.68
N ASN A 453 32.31 18.88 5.35
CA ASN A 453 32.33 20.28 4.96
C ASN A 453 30.93 20.86 4.75
N LEU A 454 30.12 20.76 5.80
CA LEU A 454 28.75 21.31 5.90
C LEU A 454 28.66 22.26 7.13
N PRO A 455 29.45 23.35 7.15
CA PRO A 455 29.56 24.22 8.34
C PRO A 455 28.25 24.92 8.69
N GLU A 456 27.38 25.15 7.72
CA GLU A 456 26.08 25.78 7.89
C GLU A 456 25.10 24.95 8.75
N PHE A 457 25.42 23.70 9.00
CA PHE A 457 24.61 22.77 9.80
C PHE A 457 25.31 22.36 11.12
N SER A 458 26.40 23.03 11.49
CA SER A 458 27.21 22.64 12.66
C SER A 458 26.64 23.12 14.00
N SER A 459 25.64 24.01 14.02
CA SER A 459 24.99 24.45 15.25
C SER A 459 24.03 23.37 15.80
N LYS A 460 23.79 23.36 17.11
CA LYS A 460 22.87 22.40 17.73
C LYS A 460 21.42 22.57 17.21
N GLU A 461 21.03 23.83 17.02
CA GLU A 461 19.70 24.20 16.53
C GLU A 461 19.48 23.72 15.07
N ALA A 462 20.55 23.72 14.27
CA ALA A 462 20.48 23.26 12.88
C ALA A 462 20.18 21.77 12.77
N LEU A 463 20.47 20.97 13.79
CA LEU A 463 20.23 19.53 13.77
C LEU A 463 18.72 19.17 13.74
N ASP A 464 17.87 20.04 14.23
CA ASP A 464 16.43 19.82 14.30
C ASP A 464 15.67 20.50 13.14
N ILE A 465 16.40 21.07 12.15
CA ILE A 465 15.82 21.59 10.91
C ILE A 465 15.26 20.41 10.08
N LEU A 466 14.00 20.54 9.67
CA LEU A 466 13.37 19.62 8.74
C LEU A 466 13.97 19.79 7.34
N LEU A 467 14.28 18.68 6.68
CA LEU A 467 14.83 18.65 5.32
C LEU A 467 13.77 18.15 4.32
N GLY A 468 13.87 18.67 3.09
CA GLY A 468 12.94 18.34 2.01
C GLY A 468 11.82 19.36 1.83
N SER A 469 11.19 19.35 0.67
CA SER A 469 10.21 20.38 0.29
C SER A 469 8.74 19.94 0.47
N GLU A 470 8.48 18.66 0.77
CA GLU A 470 7.09 18.16 0.91
C GLU A 470 6.43 18.63 2.23
N PHE A 471 7.23 18.88 3.27
CA PHE A 471 6.75 19.27 4.60
C PHE A 471 7.29 20.64 5.02
N ASP A 472 7.43 21.57 4.08
CA ASP A 472 7.97 22.92 4.32
C ASP A 472 9.38 22.94 4.92
N GLY A 473 10.15 21.87 4.73
CA GLY A 473 11.53 21.76 5.17
C GLY A 473 12.52 22.44 4.23
N ARG A 474 13.78 22.53 4.66
CA ARG A 474 14.87 23.11 3.87
C ARG A 474 15.30 22.15 2.76
N GLU A 475 15.16 22.57 1.49
CA GLU A 475 15.68 21.81 0.36
C GLU A 475 17.20 21.93 0.28
N LEU A 476 17.88 20.82 0.01
CA LEU A 476 19.31 20.74 -0.14
C LEU A 476 19.70 20.50 -1.58
N SER A 477 20.90 20.97 -1.97
CA SER A 477 21.48 20.58 -3.25
C SER A 477 21.74 19.05 -3.30
N ILE A 478 21.82 18.48 -4.48
CA ILE A 478 22.11 17.04 -4.66
C ILE A 478 23.42 16.65 -3.98
N GLY A 479 24.45 17.53 -4.08
CA GLY A 479 25.74 17.32 -3.42
C GLY A 479 25.66 17.35 -1.89
N GLN A 480 24.83 18.22 -1.31
CA GLN A 480 24.61 18.24 0.16
C GLN A 480 23.87 16.97 0.61
N TRP A 481 22.84 16.54 -0.11
CA TRP A 481 22.15 15.29 0.15
C TRP A 481 23.10 14.07 0.09
N GLN A 482 24.02 14.07 -0.88
CA GLN A 482 25.02 13.02 -1.02
C GLN A 482 25.99 12.98 0.16
N LYS A 483 26.47 14.16 0.62
CA LYS A 483 27.29 14.28 1.82
C LYS A 483 26.57 13.75 3.06
N LEU A 484 25.27 14.04 3.21
CA LEU A 484 24.46 13.51 4.31
C LEU A 484 24.31 11.98 4.22
N ALA A 485 24.12 11.42 3.02
CA ALA A 485 24.07 9.98 2.85
C ALA A 485 25.39 9.28 3.25
N ILE A 486 26.53 9.91 2.95
CA ILE A 486 27.85 9.43 3.37
C ILE A 486 27.99 9.53 4.89
N ALA A 487 27.64 10.69 5.49
CA ALA A 487 27.63 10.88 6.94
C ALA A 487 26.76 9.84 7.65
N ARG A 488 25.59 9.52 7.10
CA ARG A 488 24.69 8.44 7.56
C ARG A 488 25.39 7.08 7.57
N GLY A 489 26.08 6.73 6.48
CA GLY A 489 26.84 5.50 6.40
C GLY A 489 27.99 5.43 7.41
N MET A 490 28.64 6.55 7.70
CA MET A 490 29.74 6.65 8.64
C MET A 490 29.31 6.74 10.10
N PHE A 491 28.10 7.23 10.37
CA PHE A 491 27.56 7.32 11.72
C PHE A 491 27.41 5.96 12.37
N LYS A 492 27.05 4.95 11.57
CA LYS A 492 26.89 3.58 12.05
C LYS A 492 28.24 2.94 12.40
N ASN A 493 28.31 2.33 13.58
CA ASN A 493 29.47 1.55 13.97
C ASN A 493 29.39 0.14 13.33
N SER A 494 29.94 -0.02 12.13
CA SER A 494 29.95 -1.25 11.35
C SER A 494 31.35 -1.79 11.17
N SER A 495 31.49 -3.13 11.02
CA SER A 495 32.75 -3.81 10.68
C SER A 495 33.06 -3.79 9.19
N MET A 496 32.02 -3.60 8.37
CA MET A 496 32.15 -3.45 6.93
C MET A 496 31.41 -2.20 6.44
N ILE A 497 32.05 -1.46 5.53
CA ILE A 497 31.45 -0.28 4.90
C ILE A 497 31.57 -0.34 3.39
N VAL A 498 30.48 -0.04 2.69
CA VAL A 498 30.41 -0.09 1.23
C VAL A 498 29.99 1.26 0.70
N LEU A 499 30.72 1.74 -0.31
CA LEU A 499 30.36 2.91 -1.10
C LEU A 499 30.09 2.49 -2.55
N ASP A 500 28.86 2.60 -3.01
CA ASP A 500 28.49 2.27 -4.40
C ASP A 500 28.26 3.58 -5.17
N GLU A 501 29.28 4.02 -5.92
CA GLU A 501 29.32 5.27 -6.71
C GLU A 501 28.88 6.52 -5.95
N PRO A 502 29.39 6.77 -4.74
CA PRO A 502 28.83 7.76 -3.83
C PRO A 502 29.07 9.22 -4.23
N THR A 503 29.80 9.47 -5.31
CA THR A 503 30.36 10.79 -5.61
C THR A 503 29.95 11.37 -6.96
N ALA A 504 28.91 10.79 -7.60
CA ALA A 504 28.47 11.17 -8.94
C ALA A 504 28.02 12.64 -9.09
N ALA A 505 27.63 13.30 -7.99
CA ALA A 505 27.17 14.71 -7.98
C ALA A 505 28.12 15.66 -7.25
N LEU A 506 29.35 15.22 -6.93
CA LEU A 506 30.35 16.05 -6.25
C LEU A 506 31.40 16.56 -7.23
N ASP A 507 31.95 17.74 -6.92
CA ASP A 507 33.13 18.23 -7.63
C ASP A 507 34.36 17.35 -7.37
N PRO A 508 35.34 17.30 -8.29
CA PRO A 508 36.51 16.39 -8.19
C PRO A 508 37.38 16.60 -6.93
N ILE A 509 37.45 17.83 -6.43
CA ILE A 509 38.26 18.16 -5.24
C ILE A 509 37.55 17.60 -3.99
N MET A 510 36.26 17.87 -3.87
CA MET A 510 35.45 17.39 -2.75
C MET A 510 35.37 15.88 -2.76
N GLU A 511 35.18 15.25 -3.93
CA GLU A 511 35.20 13.81 -4.07
C GLU A 511 36.49 13.19 -3.52
N THR A 512 37.65 13.71 -3.96
CA THR A 512 38.96 13.22 -3.50
C THR A 512 39.08 13.36 -1.98
N THR A 513 38.61 14.46 -1.43
CA THR A 513 38.64 14.73 0.03
C THR A 513 37.77 13.72 0.79
N ILE A 514 36.54 13.48 0.35
CA ILE A 514 35.62 12.53 0.97
C ILE A 514 36.14 11.10 0.87
N LEU A 515 36.67 10.70 -0.29
CA LEU A 515 37.21 9.37 -0.47
C LEU A 515 38.46 9.12 0.38
N LYS A 516 39.36 10.09 0.51
CA LYS A 516 40.52 10.00 1.42
C LYS A 516 40.07 9.90 2.88
N MET A 517 39.08 10.69 3.28
CA MET A 517 38.54 10.62 4.62
C MET A 517 37.87 9.25 4.88
N PHE A 518 37.09 8.76 3.92
CA PHE A 518 36.49 7.44 4.00
C PHE A 518 37.54 6.34 4.20
N LEU A 519 38.61 6.34 3.41
CA LEU A 519 39.71 5.39 3.55
C LEU A 519 40.41 5.50 4.90
N LYS A 520 40.55 6.72 5.45
CA LYS A 520 41.09 6.91 6.80
C LYS A 520 40.23 6.27 7.88
N ILE A 521 38.90 6.42 7.79
CA ILE A 521 37.96 5.80 8.74
C ILE A 521 37.86 4.28 8.50
N ALA A 522 38.03 3.85 7.27
CA ALA A 522 37.99 2.45 6.87
C ALA A 522 39.23 1.63 7.25
N LYS A 523 40.32 2.26 7.77
CA LYS A 523 41.56 1.54 8.12
C LYS A 523 41.37 0.38 9.11
N GLU A 524 40.32 0.44 9.93
CA GLU A 524 39.97 -0.62 10.88
C GLU A 524 38.75 -1.43 10.47
N LYS A 525 38.28 -1.26 9.21
CA LYS A 525 37.07 -1.87 8.67
C LYS A 525 37.34 -2.50 7.30
N THR A 526 36.59 -3.51 6.97
CA THR A 526 36.57 -3.99 5.58
C THR A 526 35.83 -2.98 4.71
N ALA A 527 36.52 -2.38 3.74
CA ALA A 527 35.98 -1.30 2.91
C ALA A 527 35.85 -1.75 1.45
N ILE A 528 34.64 -1.58 0.88
CA ILE A 528 34.38 -1.86 -0.53
C ILE A 528 33.95 -0.56 -1.21
N ILE A 529 34.68 -0.16 -2.24
CA ILE A 529 34.38 1.05 -3.01
C ILE A 529 34.09 0.64 -4.45
N VAL A 530 32.90 0.93 -4.93
CA VAL A 530 32.59 0.86 -6.36
C VAL A 530 32.75 2.25 -6.94
N SER A 531 33.60 2.36 -7.95
CA SER A 531 33.83 3.66 -8.60
C SER A 531 34.13 3.49 -10.08
N HIS A 532 33.64 4.44 -10.87
CA HIS A 532 34.10 4.61 -12.25
C HIS A 532 35.39 5.42 -12.35
N ARG A 533 35.78 6.11 -11.25
CA ARG A 533 36.96 6.97 -11.23
C ARG A 533 38.15 6.21 -10.67
N ILE A 534 39.19 6.05 -11.52
CA ILE A 534 40.35 5.22 -11.20
C ILE A 534 41.32 5.91 -10.24
N GLY A 535 41.20 7.23 -10.00
CA GLY A 535 42.06 7.96 -9.07
C GLY A 535 42.11 7.37 -7.67
N ILE A 536 40.98 6.87 -7.15
CA ILE A 536 40.91 6.24 -5.81
C ILE A 536 41.63 4.90 -5.75
N CYS A 537 41.81 4.22 -6.88
CA CYS A 537 42.45 2.91 -6.95
C CYS A 537 43.93 2.93 -6.50
N ARG A 538 44.53 4.12 -6.39
CA ARG A 538 45.90 4.28 -5.87
C ARG A 538 45.99 4.11 -4.37
N GLU A 539 44.89 4.35 -3.67
CA GLU A 539 44.84 4.45 -2.21
C GLU A 539 44.27 3.19 -1.55
N VAL A 540 43.80 2.21 -2.34
CA VAL A 540 43.24 0.95 -1.83
C VAL A 540 44.23 -0.18 -1.87
N ASP A 541 44.06 -1.19 -0.99
CA ASP A 541 44.94 -2.35 -0.91
C ASP A 541 44.79 -3.27 -2.11
N LYS A 542 43.59 -3.40 -2.66
CA LYS A 542 43.29 -4.34 -3.77
C LYS A 542 42.28 -3.75 -4.74
N ILE A 543 42.47 -4.01 -6.00
CA ILE A 543 41.57 -3.63 -7.10
C ILE A 543 41.03 -4.91 -7.74
N ILE A 544 39.69 -4.93 -7.94
CA ILE A 544 38.99 -5.99 -8.66
C ILE A 544 38.42 -5.37 -9.94
N VAL A 545 38.86 -5.84 -11.08
CA VAL A 545 38.43 -5.35 -12.40
C VAL A 545 37.35 -6.28 -12.94
N MET A 546 36.19 -5.72 -13.24
CA MET A 546 35.02 -6.45 -13.75
C MET A 546 34.75 -6.13 -15.22
N LYS A 547 34.44 -7.16 -16.00
CA LYS A 547 33.99 -7.05 -17.39
C LYS A 547 32.96 -8.13 -17.69
N SER A 548 31.79 -7.72 -18.19
CA SER A 548 30.70 -8.62 -18.60
C SER A 548 30.35 -9.70 -17.56
N GLY A 549 30.17 -9.31 -16.30
CA GLY A 549 29.78 -10.20 -15.20
C GLY A 549 30.92 -11.08 -14.66
N LYS A 550 32.16 -10.89 -15.10
CA LYS A 550 33.33 -11.67 -14.66
C LYS A 550 34.39 -10.76 -14.06
N VAL A 551 35.20 -11.33 -13.15
CA VAL A 551 36.44 -10.71 -12.69
C VAL A 551 37.54 -11.07 -13.69
N VAL A 552 38.16 -10.05 -14.29
CA VAL A 552 39.19 -10.22 -15.31
C VAL A 552 40.59 -9.97 -14.77
N GLU A 553 40.74 -9.08 -13.79
CA GLU A 553 42.03 -8.78 -13.16
C GLU A 553 41.84 -8.52 -11.66
N ILE A 554 42.79 -8.95 -10.86
CA ILE A 554 42.92 -8.64 -9.43
C ILE A 554 44.37 -8.29 -9.14
N GLY A 555 44.61 -7.25 -8.37
CA GLY A 555 45.96 -6.83 -7.96
C GLY A 555 45.95 -5.44 -7.35
N ASN A 556 47.12 -4.90 -7.00
CA ASN A 556 47.23 -3.50 -6.60
C ASN A 556 47.44 -2.58 -7.82
N HIS A 557 47.44 -1.28 -7.62
CA HIS A 557 47.53 -0.27 -8.67
C HIS A 557 48.77 -0.49 -9.57
N ASN A 558 49.95 -0.69 -8.95
CA ASN A 558 51.22 -0.83 -9.68
C ASN A 558 51.30 -2.14 -10.48
N GLU A 559 50.85 -3.24 -9.88
CA GLU A 559 50.77 -4.54 -10.53
C GLU A 559 49.88 -4.51 -11.78
N LEU A 560 48.69 -3.90 -11.67
CA LEU A 560 47.73 -3.85 -12.76
C LEU A 560 48.17 -2.90 -13.89
N LEU A 561 48.87 -1.81 -13.54
CA LEU A 561 49.48 -0.95 -14.56
C LEU A 561 50.59 -1.67 -15.33
N ALA A 562 51.42 -2.46 -14.65
CA ALA A 562 52.51 -3.22 -15.27
C ALA A 562 51.98 -4.31 -16.22
N LYS A 563 50.82 -4.93 -15.91
CA LYS A 563 50.16 -5.95 -16.75
C LYS A 563 49.64 -5.41 -18.09
N LYS A 564 49.43 -4.09 -18.20
CA LYS A 564 48.88 -3.41 -19.41
C LYS A 564 47.56 -4.01 -19.91
N GLY A 565 46.75 -4.56 -19.01
CA GLY A 565 45.46 -5.19 -19.31
C GLY A 565 44.28 -4.23 -19.31
N GLU A 566 43.09 -4.70 -18.94
CA GLU A 566 41.84 -3.93 -18.90
C GLU A 566 41.93 -2.72 -17.95
N TYR A 567 42.54 -2.89 -16.76
CA TYR A 567 42.77 -1.81 -15.81
C TYR A 567 43.62 -0.68 -16.42
N TYR A 568 44.71 -1.03 -17.11
CA TYR A 568 45.56 -0.05 -17.76
C TYR A 568 44.82 0.74 -18.85
N GLN A 569 43.97 0.07 -19.61
CA GLN A 569 43.16 0.73 -20.65
C GLN A 569 42.18 1.73 -20.02
N LEU A 570 41.46 1.34 -18.98
CA LEU A 570 40.55 2.20 -18.23
C LEU A 570 41.30 3.40 -17.64
N TYR A 571 42.45 3.17 -17.01
CA TYR A 571 43.30 4.22 -16.44
C TYR A 571 43.76 5.23 -17.50
N LYS A 572 44.26 4.74 -18.64
CA LYS A 572 44.75 5.58 -19.73
C LYS A 572 43.66 6.41 -20.39
N MET A 573 42.48 5.84 -20.54
CA MET A 573 41.30 6.59 -21.04
C MET A 573 40.97 7.76 -20.11
N GLN A 574 40.92 7.55 -18.80
CA GLN A 574 40.62 8.63 -17.86
C GLN A 574 41.75 9.65 -17.74
N GLN A 575 43.00 9.22 -17.80
CA GLN A 575 44.13 10.13 -17.74
C GLN A 575 44.12 11.15 -18.88
N LYS A 576 43.68 10.76 -20.10
CA LYS A 576 43.59 11.67 -21.24
C LYS A 576 42.63 12.86 -20.99
N TRP A 577 41.57 12.65 -20.21
CA TRP A 577 40.59 13.72 -19.87
C TRP A 577 41.11 14.71 -18.83
N TYR A 578 42.20 14.41 -18.13
CA TYR A 578 42.77 15.28 -17.08
C TYR A 578 44.07 15.97 -17.49
N VAL A 579 44.66 15.59 -18.64
CA VAL A 579 45.96 16.09 -19.11
C VAL A 579 45.86 17.00 -20.34
N GLU A 580 44.69 17.04 -20.99
CA GLU A 580 44.32 18.08 -21.97
C GLU A 580 43.58 19.22 -21.26
#